data_6328e88eaab800bb009b886ec3786f86
#
_entry.id   6328e88eaab800bb009b886ec3786f86
#
_cell.length_a   1.000
_cell.length_b   1.000
_cell.length_c   1.000
_cell.angle_alpha   90.00
_cell.angle_beta   90.00
_cell.angle_gamma   90.00
#
_symmetry.space_group_name_H-M   'P 1'
#
loop_
_entity.id
_entity.type
_entity.pdbx_description
1 polymer ?
#
loop_
_entity_poly.entity_id
_entity_poly.type
_entity_poly.pdbx_seq_one_letter_code
_entity_poly.pdbx_strand_id
1 'polypeptide(L)'
;MSELNKNFIAGDWVAGSSEIENRSPSDLSDLIGLFAQASPDQLDATVAQAQQAQREWAAYGIERKYNVLMAIGTEMMARAQELGTLLSREEGKPVAEGKGEVYRAGQFFTYYAAETLRQMGETAESVREGIEIDVRREAVGVVAIISPWNFPTATASWKIAPALAYGNAVIWKPANLTPASAVALTEIIARQDIPKGLFSLVMGAGGSIGQALVESPKVNAISFTGSVPVGKGIAAAAVQNLTKVQMEMGSKNALAVMEDADLDLAVSLALGGAYGGSGQKCTASSRLVVHARIHDAFVEKMIAGAQAMVVGHALEAGTQIGPVVSAQQLQENLANVALGLSEGAELVCGGQQVERASEGFYMSPGLFINSTNAMQINREELFAPLAAVIKVGSYDEALSVVNDTRFGLTSGIVTTNLARATHFRRNAKTGCVMVNLPTAGTDYHVPFGGRGESSYGPREQGSYAAEFYTAVKTAYISSGMPA
;
A
#
# COMPACT_ATOMS: atom_id res chain seq x y z
N MET A 1 -31.30 -13.61 -4.24
CA MET A 1 -30.73 -12.30 -3.80
C MET A 1 -29.44 -12.63 -3.06
N SER A 2 -28.32 -12.03 -3.43
CA SER A 2 -27.06 -12.19 -2.67
C SER A 2 -27.26 -11.64 -1.27
N GLU A 3 -26.75 -12.34 -0.24
CA GLU A 3 -26.80 -11.87 1.14
C GLU A 3 -25.98 -10.57 1.29
N LEU A 4 -26.48 -9.62 2.08
CA LEU A 4 -25.80 -8.34 2.34
C LEU A 4 -24.59 -8.55 3.24
N ASN A 5 -23.41 -8.23 2.76
CA ASN A 5 -22.20 -8.14 3.56
C ASN A 5 -22.26 -6.89 4.44
N LYS A 6 -22.07 -7.06 5.75
CA LYS A 6 -22.32 -6.06 6.76
C LYS A 6 -21.02 -5.40 7.24
N ASN A 7 -21.13 -4.25 7.88
CA ASN A 7 -20.06 -3.66 8.69
C ASN A 7 -19.84 -4.50 9.94
N PHE A 8 -18.60 -4.51 10.46
CA PHE A 8 -18.27 -5.13 11.74
C PHE A 8 -17.98 -4.06 12.77
N ILE A 9 -18.93 -3.82 13.65
CA ILE A 9 -18.90 -2.72 14.63
C ILE A 9 -19.19 -3.30 16.02
N ALA A 10 -18.38 -2.94 17.00
CA ALA A 10 -18.56 -3.36 18.39
C ALA A 10 -18.57 -4.88 18.63
N GLY A 11 -17.98 -5.64 17.73
CA GLY A 11 -17.97 -7.11 17.78
C GLY A 11 -19.19 -7.78 17.16
N ASP A 12 -20.05 -7.01 16.47
CA ASP A 12 -21.25 -7.51 15.82
C ASP A 12 -21.29 -7.08 14.34
N TRP A 13 -21.89 -7.94 13.49
CA TRP A 13 -22.15 -7.64 12.10
C TRP A 13 -23.44 -6.83 11.95
N VAL A 14 -23.33 -5.57 11.53
CA VAL A 14 -24.45 -4.63 11.47
C VAL A 14 -24.67 -4.12 10.05
N ALA A 15 -25.93 -3.91 9.67
CA ALA A 15 -26.30 -3.27 8.42
C ALA A 15 -25.84 -1.78 8.43
N GLY A 16 -25.80 -1.18 7.25
CA GLY A 16 -25.57 0.26 7.08
C GLY A 16 -26.84 1.04 6.80
N SER A 17 -26.67 2.31 6.45
CA SER A 17 -27.74 3.20 5.99
C SER A 17 -28.08 3.02 4.49
N SER A 18 -27.17 2.44 3.73
CA SER A 18 -27.31 2.10 2.30
C SER A 18 -26.42 0.93 1.95
N GLU A 19 -26.43 0.52 0.69
CA GLU A 19 -25.60 -0.56 0.16
C GLU A 19 -25.02 -0.19 -1.21
N ILE A 20 -23.93 -0.86 -1.60
CA ILE A 20 -23.34 -0.78 -2.93
C ILE A 20 -23.17 -2.17 -3.51
N GLU A 21 -23.25 -2.28 -4.83
CA GLU A 21 -22.84 -3.48 -5.57
C GLU A 21 -21.32 -3.47 -5.77
N ASN A 22 -20.73 -4.66 -5.67
CA ASN A 22 -19.35 -4.90 -6.08
C ASN A 22 -19.37 -5.92 -7.21
N ARG A 23 -18.79 -5.55 -8.35
CA ARG A 23 -18.71 -6.36 -9.57
C ARG A 23 -17.26 -6.57 -9.98
N SER A 24 -17.01 -7.72 -10.60
CA SER A 24 -15.69 -8.04 -11.12
C SER A 24 -15.31 -7.11 -12.28
N PRO A 25 -14.13 -6.45 -12.27
CA PRO A 25 -13.66 -5.67 -13.40
C PRO A 25 -13.28 -6.54 -14.61
N SER A 26 -13.16 -7.86 -14.41
CA SER A 26 -12.93 -8.84 -15.49
C SER A 26 -14.22 -9.27 -16.19
N ASP A 27 -15.38 -9.16 -15.53
CA ASP A 27 -16.68 -9.52 -16.07
C ASP A 27 -17.75 -8.70 -15.37
N LEU A 28 -18.28 -7.69 -16.05
CA LEU A 28 -19.26 -6.76 -15.46
C LEU A 28 -20.61 -7.42 -15.14
N SER A 29 -20.87 -8.62 -15.67
CA SER A 29 -22.04 -9.43 -15.30
C SER A 29 -21.86 -10.17 -13.99
N ASP A 30 -20.61 -10.36 -13.52
CA ASP A 30 -20.27 -11.07 -12.30
C ASP A 30 -20.46 -10.19 -11.06
N LEU A 31 -21.60 -10.31 -10.42
CA LEU A 31 -21.89 -9.67 -9.13
C LEU A 31 -21.22 -10.45 -7.99
N ILE A 32 -20.19 -9.84 -7.37
CA ILE A 32 -19.47 -10.42 -6.22
C ILE A 32 -20.33 -10.39 -4.97
N GLY A 33 -21.03 -9.27 -4.73
CA GLY A 33 -21.95 -9.12 -3.61
C GLY A 33 -22.50 -7.71 -3.43
N LEU A 34 -23.36 -7.59 -2.39
CA LEU A 34 -23.88 -6.32 -1.87
C LEU A 34 -23.16 -5.99 -0.57
N PHE A 35 -22.78 -4.73 -0.37
CA PHE A 35 -21.97 -4.30 0.78
C PHE A 35 -22.59 -3.08 1.45
N ALA A 36 -22.85 -3.20 2.76
CA ALA A 36 -23.44 -2.14 3.57
C ALA A 36 -22.51 -0.92 3.65
N GLN A 37 -23.09 0.27 3.63
CA GLN A 37 -22.40 1.53 3.86
C GLN A 37 -22.83 2.09 5.22
N ALA A 38 -21.87 2.33 6.11
CA ALA A 38 -22.13 2.86 7.45
C ALA A 38 -22.68 4.28 7.42
N SER A 39 -23.36 4.68 8.50
CA SER A 39 -23.75 6.07 8.75
C SER A 39 -22.74 6.80 9.66
N PRO A 40 -22.72 8.14 9.67
CA PRO A 40 -21.94 8.92 10.64
C PRO A 40 -22.23 8.57 12.09
N ASP A 41 -23.50 8.33 12.44
CA ASP A 41 -23.91 7.96 13.82
C ASP A 41 -23.32 6.61 14.24
N GLN A 42 -23.26 5.64 13.31
CA GLN A 42 -22.60 4.36 13.56
C GLN A 42 -21.11 4.54 13.79
N LEU A 43 -20.46 5.47 13.10
CA LEU A 43 -19.05 5.77 13.28
C LEU A 43 -18.74 6.34 14.67
N ASP A 44 -19.54 7.31 15.14
CA ASP A 44 -19.36 7.93 16.46
C ASP A 44 -19.47 6.90 17.59
N ALA A 45 -20.46 6.01 17.50
CA ALA A 45 -20.60 4.91 18.44
C ALA A 45 -19.41 3.96 18.39
N THR A 46 -18.90 3.67 17.19
CA THR A 46 -17.72 2.83 16.96
C THR A 46 -16.48 3.39 17.65
N VAL A 47 -16.21 4.70 17.49
CA VAL A 47 -15.04 5.35 18.09
C VAL A 47 -15.10 5.31 19.62
N ALA A 48 -16.27 5.54 20.20
CA ALA A 48 -16.44 5.51 21.67
C ALA A 48 -16.16 4.11 22.24
N GLN A 49 -16.63 3.06 21.56
CA GLN A 49 -16.39 1.68 21.98
C GLN A 49 -14.92 1.26 21.78
N ALA A 50 -14.29 1.70 20.69
CA ALA A 50 -12.87 1.44 20.44
C ALA A 50 -11.97 1.97 21.56
N GLN A 51 -12.30 3.13 22.14
CA GLN A 51 -11.55 3.70 23.29
C GLN A 51 -11.63 2.81 24.53
N GLN A 52 -12.76 2.18 24.79
CA GLN A 52 -12.92 1.27 25.91
C GLN A 52 -12.18 -0.05 25.66
N ALA A 53 -12.39 -0.66 24.50
CA ALA A 53 -11.75 -1.91 24.10
C ALA A 53 -10.21 -1.79 24.05
N GLN A 54 -9.70 -0.62 23.64
CA GLN A 54 -8.26 -0.35 23.63
C GLN A 54 -7.64 -0.45 25.03
N ARG A 55 -8.28 0.12 26.04
CA ARG A 55 -7.78 0.04 27.43
C ARG A 55 -7.74 -1.38 27.93
N GLU A 56 -8.75 -2.18 27.62
CA GLU A 56 -8.80 -3.59 27.95
C GLU A 56 -7.68 -4.37 27.23
N TRP A 57 -7.53 -4.16 25.92
CA TRP A 57 -6.49 -4.80 25.10
C TRP A 57 -5.08 -4.42 25.55
N ALA A 58 -4.85 -3.16 25.92
CA ALA A 58 -3.55 -2.71 26.41
C ALA A 58 -3.13 -3.46 27.68
N ALA A 59 -4.10 -3.83 28.53
CA ALA A 59 -3.87 -4.59 29.75
C ALA A 59 -3.66 -6.11 29.54
N TYR A 60 -3.95 -6.63 28.34
CA TYR A 60 -3.70 -8.04 28.04
C TYR A 60 -2.21 -8.36 28.03
N GLY A 61 -1.85 -9.56 28.54
CA GLY A 61 -0.48 -10.06 28.48
C GLY A 61 0.02 -10.20 27.03
N ILE A 62 1.33 -10.03 26.86
CA ILE A 62 1.97 -10.04 25.53
C ILE A 62 1.79 -11.39 24.81
N GLU A 63 1.78 -12.51 25.55
CA GLU A 63 1.55 -13.85 24.99
C GLU A 63 0.15 -13.99 24.35
N ARG A 64 -0.89 -13.42 24.97
CA ARG A 64 -2.24 -13.44 24.39
C ARG A 64 -2.29 -12.63 23.09
N LYS A 65 -1.65 -11.46 23.05
CA LYS A 65 -1.52 -10.64 21.84
C LYS A 65 -0.76 -11.39 20.74
N TYR A 66 0.35 -12.04 21.11
CA TYR A 66 1.12 -12.89 20.20
C TYR A 66 0.25 -13.99 19.59
N ASN A 67 -0.48 -14.74 20.42
CA ASN A 67 -1.30 -15.86 19.96
C ASN A 67 -2.42 -15.42 18.99
N VAL A 68 -3.09 -14.30 19.30
CA VAL A 68 -4.12 -13.72 18.41
C VAL A 68 -3.55 -13.35 17.04
N LEU A 69 -2.46 -12.60 17.01
CA LEU A 69 -1.84 -12.17 15.75
C LEU A 69 -1.28 -13.36 14.96
N MET A 70 -0.68 -14.33 15.64
CA MET A 70 -0.16 -15.56 15.04
C MET A 70 -1.29 -16.38 14.41
N ALA A 71 -2.42 -16.51 15.08
CA ALA A 71 -3.59 -17.23 14.56
C ALA A 71 -4.14 -16.57 13.30
N ILE A 72 -4.30 -15.24 13.28
CA ILE A 72 -4.74 -14.49 12.11
C ILE A 72 -3.79 -14.73 10.93
N GLY A 73 -2.50 -14.53 11.12
CA GLY A 73 -1.51 -14.66 10.05
C GLY A 73 -1.42 -16.09 9.51
N THR A 74 -1.47 -17.09 10.38
CA THR A 74 -1.43 -18.51 10.00
C THR A 74 -2.65 -18.90 9.17
N GLU A 75 -3.87 -18.48 9.58
CA GLU A 75 -5.09 -18.74 8.83
C GLU A 75 -5.06 -18.07 7.44
N MET A 76 -4.63 -16.80 7.37
CA MET A 76 -4.49 -16.10 6.09
C MET A 76 -3.55 -16.82 5.13
N MET A 77 -2.37 -17.23 5.61
CA MET A 77 -1.40 -17.95 4.78
C MET A 77 -1.94 -19.32 4.34
N ALA A 78 -2.63 -20.04 5.20
CA ALA A 78 -3.24 -21.32 4.87
C ALA A 78 -4.34 -21.19 3.82
N ARG A 79 -5.12 -20.10 3.84
CA ARG A 79 -6.22 -19.80 2.91
C ARG A 79 -5.81 -18.88 1.76
N ALA A 80 -4.51 -18.69 1.52
CA ALA A 80 -4.02 -17.71 0.53
C ALA A 80 -4.54 -17.98 -0.89
N GLN A 81 -4.75 -19.23 -1.28
CA GLN A 81 -5.34 -19.57 -2.58
C GLN A 81 -6.80 -19.11 -2.67
N GLU A 82 -7.62 -19.42 -1.68
CA GLU A 82 -9.04 -19.04 -1.62
C GLU A 82 -9.23 -17.52 -1.59
N LEU A 83 -8.60 -16.88 -0.61
CA LEU A 83 -8.70 -15.44 -0.40
C LEU A 83 -8.05 -14.64 -1.54
N GLY A 84 -6.96 -15.14 -2.11
CA GLY A 84 -6.30 -14.54 -3.26
C GLY A 84 -7.14 -14.65 -4.54
N THR A 85 -7.91 -15.73 -4.71
CA THR A 85 -8.87 -15.85 -5.82
C THR A 85 -10.00 -14.83 -5.68
N LEU A 86 -10.55 -14.65 -4.46
CA LEU A 86 -11.56 -13.62 -4.18
C LEU A 86 -11.02 -12.22 -4.48
N LEU A 87 -9.81 -11.91 -4.02
CA LEU A 87 -9.14 -10.65 -4.26
C LEU A 87 -8.94 -10.39 -5.75
N SER A 88 -8.49 -11.39 -6.50
CA SER A 88 -8.29 -11.28 -7.95
C SER A 88 -9.61 -11.09 -8.72
N ARG A 89 -10.68 -11.75 -8.28
CA ARG A 89 -12.04 -11.56 -8.83
C ARG A 89 -12.53 -10.13 -8.63
N GLU A 90 -12.22 -9.52 -7.49
CA GLU A 90 -12.70 -8.21 -7.08
C GLU A 90 -11.86 -7.06 -7.63
N GLU A 91 -10.53 -7.17 -7.61
CA GLU A 91 -9.63 -6.08 -7.97
C GLU A 91 -9.10 -6.18 -9.41
N GLY A 92 -9.03 -7.39 -9.94
CA GLY A 92 -8.65 -7.63 -11.32
C GLY A 92 -7.21 -8.12 -11.54
N LYS A 93 -6.34 -8.15 -10.54
CA LYS A 93 -4.99 -8.71 -10.71
C LYS A 93 -5.04 -10.24 -10.90
N PRO A 94 -4.06 -10.84 -11.64
CA PRO A 94 -3.99 -12.29 -11.82
C PRO A 94 -3.96 -13.06 -10.50
N VAL A 95 -4.53 -14.27 -10.46
CA VAL A 95 -4.62 -15.11 -9.24
C VAL A 95 -3.27 -15.33 -8.56
N ALA A 96 -2.19 -15.47 -9.32
CA ALA A 96 -0.86 -15.63 -8.76
C ALA A 96 -0.43 -14.41 -7.91
N GLU A 97 -0.75 -13.19 -8.37
CA GLU A 97 -0.48 -11.96 -7.62
C GLU A 97 -1.42 -11.84 -6.40
N GLY A 98 -2.71 -12.12 -6.56
CA GLY A 98 -3.68 -12.11 -5.45
C GLY A 98 -3.33 -13.10 -4.34
N LYS A 99 -2.95 -14.32 -4.69
CA LYS A 99 -2.45 -15.33 -3.74
C LYS A 99 -1.19 -14.84 -3.03
N GLY A 100 -0.24 -14.28 -3.78
CA GLY A 100 1.00 -13.72 -3.23
C GLY A 100 0.73 -12.58 -2.26
N GLU A 101 -0.23 -11.72 -2.56
CA GLU A 101 -0.65 -10.62 -1.68
C GLU A 101 -1.22 -11.12 -0.36
N VAL A 102 -2.16 -12.06 -0.40
CA VAL A 102 -2.77 -12.62 0.83
C VAL A 102 -1.73 -13.36 1.68
N TYR A 103 -0.85 -14.12 1.05
CA TYR A 103 0.23 -14.79 1.77
C TYR A 103 1.14 -13.77 2.47
N ARG A 104 1.52 -12.70 1.78
CA ARG A 104 2.31 -11.59 2.35
C ARG A 104 1.55 -10.90 3.48
N ALA A 105 0.24 -10.71 3.34
CA ALA A 105 -0.61 -10.14 4.39
C ALA A 105 -0.57 -10.98 5.67
N GLY A 106 -0.62 -12.31 5.56
CA GLY A 106 -0.44 -13.21 6.70
C GLY A 106 0.94 -13.09 7.36
N GLN A 107 2.00 -12.91 6.55
CA GLN A 107 3.35 -12.69 7.07
C GLN A 107 3.49 -11.42 7.90
N PHE A 108 2.76 -10.33 7.59
CA PHE A 108 2.75 -9.15 8.46
C PHE A 108 2.20 -9.48 9.85
N PHE A 109 1.10 -10.21 9.94
CA PHE A 109 0.54 -10.60 11.23
C PHE A 109 1.50 -11.49 12.04
N THR A 110 2.13 -12.49 11.42
CA THR A 110 3.10 -13.36 12.12
C THR A 110 4.36 -12.61 12.54
N TYR A 111 4.83 -11.66 11.73
CA TYR A 111 5.96 -10.80 12.09
C TYR A 111 5.63 -9.94 13.31
N TYR A 112 4.48 -9.25 13.30
CA TYR A 112 4.08 -8.40 14.43
C TYR A 112 3.64 -9.20 15.66
N ALA A 113 3.19 -10.44 15.50
CA ALA A 113 3.04 -11.34 16.63
C ALA A 113 4.38 -11.50 17.37
N ALA A 114 5.47 -11.76 16.65
CA ALA A 114 6.80 -11.85 17.25
C ALA A 114 7.31 -10.50 17.79
N GLU A 115 6.92 -9.37 17.20
CA GLU A 115 7.27 -8.04 17.72
C GLU A 115 6.61 -7.73 19.07
N THR A 116 5.45 -8.32 19.41
CA THR A 116 4.87 -8.16 20.75
C THR A 116 5.82 -8.61 21.86
N LEU A 117 6.64 -9.64 21.59
CA LEU A 117 7.61 -10.23 22.53
C LEU A 117 8.92 -9.42 22.59
N ARG A 118 9.16 -8.51 21.65
CA ARG A 118 10.39 -7.70 21.54
C ARG A 118 10.23 -6.27 22.02
N GLN A 119 9.05 -5.89 22.51
CA GLN A 119 8.79 -4.55 23.02
C GLN A 119 9.47 -4.36 24.37
N MET A 120 10.69 -3.86 24.34
CA MET A 120 11.46 -3.54 25.54
C MET A 120 11.45 -2.02 25.79
N GLY A 121 11.58 -1.64 27.08
CA GLY A 121 11.86 -0.27 27.47
C GLY A 121 13.36 -0.04 27.65
N GLU A 122 13.72 1.18 28.02
CA GLU A 122 15.07 1.60 28.36
C GLU A 122 15.09 2.09 29.80
N THR A 123 16.18 1.84 30.50
CA THR A 123 16.46 2.45 31.80
C THR A 123 17.68 3.35 31.69
N ALA A 124 17.69 4.47 32.40
CA ALA A 124 18.81 5.40 32.42
C ALA A 124 19.04 5.92 33.83
N GLU A 125 20.27 6.28 34.11
CA GLU A 125 20.59 7.01 35.36
C GLU A 125 20.18 8.49 35.24
N SER A 126 19.69 9.05 36.32
CA SER A 126 19.37 10.46 36.42
C SER A 126 20.63 11.28 36.71
N VAL A 127 20.66 12.52 36.21
CA VAL A 127 21.63 13.52 36.68
C VAL A 127 21.39 13.98 38.10
N ARG A 128 20.33 13.52 38.74
CA ARG A 128 19.96 13.77 40.16
C ARG A 128 20.19 12.49 40.98
N GLU A 129 20.84 12.61 42.11
CA GLU A 129 21.13 11.48 43.00
C GLU A 129 19.84 10.81 43.51
N GLY A 130 19.82 9.49 43.57
CA GLY A 130 18.70 8.69 44.10
C GLY A 130 17.46 8.66 43.23
N ILE A 131 17.58 9.02 41.96
CA ILE A 131 16.48 8.96 40.98
C ILE A 131 16.83 7.97 39.88
N GLU A 132 15.91 7.05 39.59
CA GLU A 132 15.93 6.14 38.47
C GLU A 132 15.02 6.69 37.32
N ILE A 133 15.38 6.40 36.09
CA ILE A 133 14.59 6.77 34.92
C ILE A 133 14.19 5.50 34.17
N ASP A 134 12.88 5.38 33.89
CA ASP A 134 12.29 4.32 33.08
C ASP A 134 11.63 4.95 31.86
N VAL A 135 12.02 4.50 30.66
CA VAL A 135 11.48 4.98 29.38
C VAL A 135 10.73 3.84 28.73
N ARG A 136 9.45 4.03 28.49
CA ARG A 136 8.57 3.02 27.87
C ARG A 136 7.82 3.56 26.67
N ARG A 137 7.40 2.64 25.81
CA ARG A 137 6.46 2.93 24.73
C ARG A 137 5.07 2.45 25.14
N GLU A 138 4.07 3.33 24.96
CA GLU A 138 2.67 3.04 25.22
C GLU A 138 1.87 3.20 23.94
N ALA A 139 0.74 2.47 23.80
CA ALA A 139 -0.17 2.61 22.65
C ALA A 139 -0.65 4.05 22.51
N VAL A 140 -0.80 4.54 21.28
CA VAL A 140 -1.37 5.88 21.06
C VAL A 140 -2.88 5.94 21.33
N GLY A 141 -3.60 4.82 21.20
CA GLY A 141 -5.03 4.74 21.48
C GLY A 141 -5.87 4.15 20.35
N VAL A 142 -6.79 4.94 19.78
CA VAL A 142 -7.62 4.56 18.63
C VAL A 142 -6.93 4.97 17.33
N VAL A 143 -6.70 4.01 16.45
CA VAL A 143 -6.07 4.21 15.14
C VAL A 143 -7.11 4.05 14.04
N ALA A 144 -7.30 5.10 13.25
CA ALA A 144 -8.05 5.03 12.00
C ALA A 144 -7.12 4.53 10.89
N ILE A 145 -7.57 3.53 10.15
CA ILE A 145 -6.87 3.00 8.99
C ILE A 145 -7.74 3.25 7.75
N ILE A 146 -7.19 3.97 6.77
CA ILE A 146 -7.83 4.21 5.47
C ILE A 146 -6.93 3.61 4.41
N SER A 147 -7.37 2.51 3.79
CA SER A 147 -6.56 1.73 2.85
C SER A 147 -7.08 1.82 1.41
N PRO A 148 -6.20 1.67 0.41
CA PRO A 148 -6.54 1.72 -0.99
C PRO A 148 -7.11 0.38 -1.48
N TRP A 149 -7.48 0.36 -2.76
CA TRP A 149 -8.05 -0.79 -3.43
C TRP A 149 -7.02 -1.70 -4.13
N ASN A 150 -5.83 -1.18 -4.46
CA ASN A 150 -4.86 -1.90 -5.30
C ASN A 150 -4.08 -3.02 -4.57
N PHE A 151 -3.95 -2.93 -3.25
CA PHE A 151 -3.47 -4.00 -2.38
C PHE A 151 -4.38 -4.07 -1.15
N PRO A 152 -5.67 -4.47 -1.34
CA PRO A 152 -6.70 -4.32 -0.32
C PRO A 152 -6.42 -5.11 0.95
N THR A 153 -5.78 -6.27 0.82
CA THR A 153 -5.47 -7.15 1.94
C THR A 153 -4.10 -6.85 2.55
N ALA A 154 -3.05 -6.70 1.73
CA ALA A 154 -1.70 -6.45 2.24
C ALA A 154 -1.56 -5.08 2.89
N THR A 155 -2.03 -4.01 2.23
CA THR A 155 -1.93 -2.64 2.77
C THR A 155 -2.69 -2.50 4.09
N ALA A 156 -3.88 -3.09 4.19
CA ALA A 156 -4.61 -3.12 5.44
C ALA A 156 -3.85 -3.90 6.52
N SER A 157 -3.33 -5.08 6.18
CA SER A 157 -2.65 -5.97 7.14
C SER A 157 -1.39 -5.35 7.73
N TRP A 158 -0.56 -4.67 6.93
CA TRP A 158 0.65 -4.04 7.46
C TRP A 158 0.39 -2.82 8.35
N LYS A 159 -0.87 -2.33 8.39
CA LYS A 159 -1.34 -1.27 9.30
C LYS A 159 -2.08 -1.85 10.51
N ILE A 160 -2.96 -2.83 10.29
CA ILE A 160 -3.77 -3.47 11.35
C ILE A 160 -2.87 -4.28 12.31
N ALA A 161 -1.96 -5.09 11.76
CA ALA A 161 -1.11 -5.95 12.58
C ALA A 161 -0.25 -5.17 13.57
N PRO A 162 0.53 -4.13 13.19
CA PRO A 162 1.29 -3.34 14.16
C PRO A 162 0.38 -2.54 15.10
N ALA A 163 -0.76 -2.00 14.63
CA ALA A 163 -1.69 -1.30 15.51
C ALA A 163 -2.11 -2.19 16.68
N LEU A 164 -2.56 -3.41 16.40
CA LEU A 164 -2.96 -4.39 17.42
C LEU A 164 -1.77 -4.87 18.26
N ALA A 165 -0.61 -5.13 17.64
CA ALA A 165 0.60 -5.57 18.36
C ALA A 165 1.05 -4.58 19.42
N TYR A 166 0.99 -3.29 19.08
CA TYR A 166 1.37 -2.20 20.00
C TYR A 166 0.25 -1.77 20.96
N GLY A 167 -0.88 -2.48 20.98
CA GLY A 167 -1.93 -2.29 21.97
C GLY A 167 -3.00 -1.25 21.61
N ASN A 168 -3.12 -0.87 20.34
CA ASN A 168 -4.13 0.08 19.86
C ASN A 168 -5.43 -0.61 19.47
N ALA A 169 -6.53 0.14 19.47
CA ALA A 169 -7.75 -0.23 18.77
C ALA A 169 -7.70 0.25 17.30
N VAL A 170 -8.42 -0.43 16.44
CA VAL A 170 -8.44 -0.20 15.00
C VAL A 170 -9.85 0.06 14.49
N ILE A 171 -10.03 1.17 13.77
CA ILE A 171 -11.20 1.42 12.95
C ILE A 171 -10.73 1.45 11.50
N TRP A 172 -11.12 0.44 10.73
CA TRP A 172 -10.68 0.28 9.35
C TRP A 172 -11.77 0.69 8.37
N LYS A 173 -11.43 1.66 7.52
CA LYS A 173 -12.20 2.06 6.35
C LYS A 173 -11.48 1.59 5.08
N PRO A 174 -11.91 0.50 4.44
CA PRO A 174 -11.38 0.04 3.17
C PRO A 174 -11.86 0.91 2.00
N ALA A 175 -11.26 0.72 0.83
CA ALA A 175 -11.79 1.30 -0.39
C ALA A 175 -13.11 0.63 -0.80
N ASN A 176 -14.04 1.42 -1.36
CA ASN A 176 -15.33 0.90 -1.83
C ASN A 176 -15.23 -0.04 -3.06
N LEU A 177 -14.09 -0.03 -3.76
CA LEU A 177 -13.85 -0.91 -4.90
C LEU A 177 -13.50 -2.34 -4.52
N THR A 178 -13.07 -2.57 -3.27
CA THR A 178 -12.60 -3.89 -2.81
C THR A 178 -13.15 -4.26 -1.42
N PRO A 179 -14.48 -4.20 -1.21
CA PRO A 179 -15.09 -4.48 0.08
C PRO A 179 -15.12 -5.98 0.42
N ALA A 180 -15.15 -6.90 -0.56
CA ALA A 180 -15.20 -8.35 -0.30
C ALA A 180 -13.91 -8.85 0.34
N SER A 181 -12.75 -8.41 -0.13
CA SER A 181 -11.45 -8.68 0.49
C SER A 181 -11.39 -8.16 1.93
N ALA A 182 -12.01 -7.00 2.20
CA ALA A 182 -12.06 -6.42 3.53
C ALA A 182 -12.95 -7.22 4.49
N VAL A 183 -14.11 -7.66 4.03
CA VAL A 183 -15.01 -8.51 4.81
C VAL A 183 -14.31 -9.84 5.13
N ALA A 184 -13.68 -10.48 4.14
CA ALA A 184 -12.99 -11.76 4.34
C ALA A 184 -11.85 -11.68 5.37
N LEU A 185 -11.05 -10.62 5.37
CA LEU A 185 -10.04 -10.37 6.41
C LEU A 185 -10.69 -10.11 7.77
N THR A 186 -11.77 -9.34 7.79
CA THR A 186 -12.52 -9.03 9.02
C THR A 186 -13.09 -10.29 9.66
N GLU A 187 -13.62 -11.23 8.90
CA GLU A 187 -14.11 -12.52 9.40
C GLU A 187 -13.01 -13.32 10.13
N ILE A 188 -11.78 -13.27 9.63
CA ILE A 188 -10.65 -13.94 10.31
C ILE A 188 -10.35 -13.25 11.64
N ILE A 189 -10.33 -11.91 11.67
CA ILE A 189 -10.08 -11.13 12.89
C ILE A 189 -11.23 -11.28 13.89
N ALA A 190 -12.47 -11.27 13.44
CA ALA A 190 -13.67 -11.33 14.25
C ALA A 190 -13.82 -12.64 15.06
N ARG A 191 -13.21 -13.74 14.57
CA ARG A 191 -13.21 -15.03 15.27
C ARG A 191 -12.16 -15.12 16.39
N GLN A 192 -11.29 -14.13 16.52
CA GLN A 192 -10.25 -14.15 17.53
C GLN A 192 -10.79 -13.70 18.89
N ASP A 193 -10.09 -14.15 19.95
CA ASP A 193 -10.38 -13.77 21.33
C ASP A 193 -9.85 -12.36 21.64
N ILE A 194 -10.58 -11.35 21.14
CA ILE A 194 -10.27 -9.92 21.31
C ILE A 194 -11.45 -9.19 21.97
N PRO A 195 -11.21 -8.08 22.68
CA PRO A 195 -12.28 -7.26 23.24
C PRO A 195 -13.26 -6.77 22.16
N LYS A 196 -14.56 -6.79 22.44
CA LYS A 196 -15.58 -6.21 21.53
C LYS A 196 -15.30 -4.74 21.29
N GLY A 197 -15.22 -4.34 20.00
CA GLY A 197 -14.90 -2.98 19.58
C GLY A 197 -13.40 -2.69 19.44
N LEU A 198 -12.50 -3.65 19.72
CA LEU A 198 -11.06 -3.48 19.49
C LEU A 198 -10.72 -3.30 18.01
N PHE A 199 -11.40 -4.05 17.17
CA PHE A 199 -11.32 -3.96 15.72
C PHE A 199 -12.72 -3.72 15.15
N SER A 200 -12.83 -2.78 14.23
CA SER A 200 -14.07 -2.48 13.51
C SER A 200 -13.78 -2.27 12.02
N LEU A 201 -14.65 -2.86 11.18
CA LEU A 201 -14.73 -2.59 9.74
C LEU A 201 -15.88 -1.64 9.49
N VAL A 202 -15.58 -0.44 8.97
CA VAL A 202 -16.57 0.58 8.66
C VAL A 202 -16.49 0.91 7.17
N MET A 203 -17.34 0.27 6.37
CA MET A 203 -17.41 0.51 4.93
C MET A 203 -18.22 1.77 4.66
N GLY A 204 -17.75 2.60 3.72
CA GLY A 204 -18.41 3.85 3.36
C GLY A 204 -17.56 4.73 2.45
N ALA A 205 -18.19 5.73 1.86
CA ALA A 205 -17.53 6.65 0.95
C ALA A 205 -16.47 7.50 1.67
N GLY A 206 -15.38 7.83 0.94
CA GLY A 206 -14.29 8.65 1.48
C GLY A 206 -14.74 10.05 1.93
N GLY A 207 -15.62 10.69 1.16
CA GLY A 207 -16.11 12.04 1.44
C GLY A 207 -17.14 12.13 2.58
N SER A 208 -17.65 11.01 3.10
CA SER A 208 -18.55 10.98 4.26
C SER A 208 -17.89 10.28 5.45
N ILE A 209 -17.80 8.95 5.41
CA ILE A 209 -17.24 8.15 6.52
C ILE A 209 -15.74 8.41 6.70
N GLY A 210 -14.98 8.53 5.59
CA GLY A 210 -13.56 8.87 5.66
C GLY A 210 -13.32 10.24 6.29
N GLN A 211 -14.08 11.25 5.88
CA GLN A 211 -13.97 12.62 6.40
C GLN A 211 -14.35 12.66 7.89
N ALA A 212 -15.49 12.07 8.27
CA ALA A 212 -15.94 12.02 9.66
C ALA A 212 -14.91 11.31 10.59
N LEU A 213 -14.27 10.24 10.07
CA LEU A 213 -13.22 9.53 10.81
C LEU A 213 -11.98 10.41 11.03
N VAL A 214 -11.58 11.19 10.01
CA VAL A 214 -10.43 12.11 10.06
C VAL A 214 -10.69 13.29 11.01
N GLU A 215 -11.90 13.81 11.02
CA GLU A 215 -12.29 14.97 11.85
C GLU A 215 -12.62 14.60 13.30
N SER A 216 -12.74 13.31 13.61
CA SER A 216 -13.08 12.87 14.97
C SER A 216 -11.97 13.20 15.98
N PRO A 217 -12.24 14.03 17.01
CA PRO A 217 -11.25 14.36 18.04
C PRO A 217 -10.91 13.18 18.98
N LYS A 218 -11.63 12.07 18.84
CA LYS A 218 -11.41 10.84 19.61
C LYS A 218 -10.49 9.84 18.91
N VAL A 219 -10.10 10.09 17.66
CA VAL A 219 -9.10 9.31 16.91
C VAL A 219 -7.72 9.87 17.24
N ASN A 220 -6.83 9.00 17.71
CA ASN A 220 -5.51 9.40 18.16
C ASN A 220 -4.45 9.36 17.05
N ALA A 221 -4.64 8.49 16.05
CA ALA A 221 -3.74 8.38 14.90
C ALA A 221 -4.49 7.95 13.64
N ILE A 222 -4.01 8.40 12.48
CA ILE A 222 -4.55 8.07 11.16
C ILE A 222 -3.42 7.52 10.29
N SER A 223 -3.55 6.25 9.86
CA SER A 223 -2.69 5.65 8.86
C SER A 223 -3.44 5.57 7.52
N PHE A 224 -2.95 6.28 6.54
CA PHE A 224 -3.56 6.43 5.22
C PHE A 224 -2.63 5.92 4.13
N THR A 225 -3.20 5.23 3.14
CA THR A 225 -2.54 5.00 1.84
C THR A 225 -3.53 5.34 0.72
N GLY A 226 -3.07 6.15 -0.23
CA GLY A 226 -3.89 6.60 -1.36
C GLY A 226 -3.25 7.73 -2.16
N SER A 227 -4.06 8.57 -2.79
CA SER A 227 -3.55 9.66 -3.63
C SER A 227 -2.97 10.83 -2.82
N VAL A 228 -1.99 11.55 -3.40
CA VAL A 228 -1.36 12.72 -2.78
C VAL A 228 -2.37 13.82 -2.39
N PRO A 229 -3.31 14.21 -3.26
CA PRO A 229 -4.29 15.25 -2.88
C PRO A 229 -5.12 14.86 -1.64
N VAL A 230 -5.58 13.61 -1.58
CA VAL A 230 -6.36 13.11 -0.43
C VAL A 230 -5.50 13.07 0.84
N GLY A 231 -4.27 12.54 0.76
CA GLY A 231 -3.38 12.49 1.91
C GLY A 231 -3.02 13.87 2.46
N LYS A 232 -2.77 14.85 1.59
CA LYS A 232 -2.56 16.26 2.01
C LYS A 232 -3.79 16.83 2.73
N GLY A 233 -4.99 16.54 2.22
CA GLY A 233 -6.24 16.95 2.87
C GLY A 233 -6.42 16.33 4.25
N ILE A 234 -6.17 15.03 4.38
CA ILE A 234 -6.22 14.32 5.66
C ILE A 234 -5.19 14.89 6.66
N ALA A 235 -3.94 15.10 6.23
CA ALA A 235 -2.91 15.66 7.09
C ALA A 235 -3.28 17.07 7.59
N ALA A 236 -3.83 17.91 6.72
CA ALA A 236 -4.30 19.26 7.08
C ALA A 236 -5.46 19.23 8.09
N ALA A 237 -6.41 18.30 7.93
CA ALA A 237 -7.52 18.14 8.87
C ALA A 237 -7.05 17.56 10.22
N ALA A 238 -6.16 16.58 10.21
CA ALA A 238 -5.66 15.92 11.42
C ALA A 238 -4.92 16.88 12.37
N VAL A 239 -4.23 17.89 11.84
CA VAL A 239 -3.54 18.92 12.64
C VAL A 239 -4.51 19.70 13.54
N GLN A 240 -5.77 19.89 13.15
CA GLN A 240 -6.76 20.60 13.97
C GLN A 240 -7.02 19.90 15.31
N ASN A 241 -6.89 18.58 15.36
CA ASN A 241 -7.08 17.76 16.56
C ASN A 241 -5.74 17.24 17.13
N LEU A 242 -4.58 17.64 16.58
CA LEU A 242 -3.26 17.12 16.91
C LEU A 242 -3.16 15.60 16.74
N THR A 243 -3.97 15.05 15.83
CA THR A 243 -3.99 13.62 15.51
C THR A 243 -2.71 13.23 14.77
N LYS A 244 -2.05 12.19 15.24
CA LYS A 244 -0.82 11.67 14.63
C LYS A 244 -1.13 11.08 13.25
N VAL A 245 -0.28 11.34 12.25
CA VAL A 245 -0.50 10.85 10.88
C VAL A 245 0.67 10.07 10.33
N GLN A 246 0.35 9.07 9.51
CA GLN A 246 1.29 8.30 8.69
C GLN A 246 0.64 8.15 7.30
N MET A 247 1.28 8.73 6.30
CA MET A 247 0.77 8.83 4.95
C MET A 247 1.72 8.15 3.97
N GLU A 248 1.20 7.17 3.25
CA GLU A 248 1.84 6.59 2.07
C GLU A 248 1.01 6.93 0.83
N MET A 249 1.65 7.53 -0.16
CA MET A 249 0.93 8.12 -1.29
C MET A 249 1.57 7.71 -2.62
N GLY A 250 1.08 8.30 -3.69
CA GLY A 250 1.51 8.01 -5.04
C GLY A 250 2.99 8.31 -5.32
N SER A 251 3.47 7.81 -6.44
CA SER A 251 4.85 8.03 -6.88
C SER A 251 5.00 8.02 -8.40
N LYS A 252 6.16 8.45 -8.87
CA LYS A 252 6.59 8.38 -10.28
C LYS A 252 7.97 7.73 -10.35
N ASN A 253 8.02 6.44 -10.05
CA ASN A 253 9.28 5.73 -9.88
C ASN A 253 10.05 5.58 -11.19
N ALA A 254 11.37 5.62 -11.09
CA ALA A 254 12.27 5.45 -12.21
C ALA A 254 13.14 4.20 -12.07
N LEU A 255 13.31 3.47 -13.17
CA LEU A 255 14.31 2.43 -13.34
C LEU A 255 15.38 2.93 -14.32
N ALA A 256 16.58 3.18 -13.83
CA ALA A 256 17.73 3.55 -14.65
C ALA A 256 18.38 2.30 -15.23
N VAL A 257 18.63 2.26 -16.54
CA VAL A 257 19.27 1.13 -17.22
C VAL A 257 20.55 1.64 -17.90
N MET A 258 21.69 1.19 -17.40
CA MET A 258 22.99 1.67 -17.84
C MET A 258 23.55 0.82 -18.99
N GLU A 259 24.53 1.35 -19.72
CA GLU A 259 25.13 0.72 -20.90
C GLU A 259 25.83 -0.60 -20.64
N ASP A 260 26.17 -0.87 -19.39
CA ASP A 260 26.80 -2.10 -18.91
C ASP A 260 25.80 -3.12 -18.32
N ALA A 261 24.51 -2.80 -18.36
CA ALA A 261 23.47 -3.66 -17.83
C ALA A 261 23.34 -4.97 -18.62
N ASP A 262 23.00 -6.06 -17.93
CA ASP A 262 22.41 -7.21 -18.58
C ASP A 262 21.05 -6.81 -19.16
N LEU A 263 20.97 -6.79 -20.50
CA LEU A 263 19.82 -6.25 -21.21
C LEU A 263 18.57 -7.12 -21.01
N ASP A 264 18.71 -8.44 -20.98
CA ASP A 264 17.57 -9.34 -20.79
C ASP A 264 17.00 -9.23 -19.36
N LEU A 265 17.87 -9.15 -18.37
CA LEU A 265 17.46 -8.83 -16.99
C LEU A 265 16.77 -7.47 -16.93
N ALA A 266 17.35 -6.42 -17.52
CA ALA A 266 16.80 -5.08 -17.48
C ALA A 266 15.39 -5.01 -18.09
N VAL A 267 15.16 -5.66 -19.22
CA VAL A 267 13.86 -5.76 -19.88
C VAL A 267 12.86 -6.53 -19.02
N SER A 268 13.26 -7.68 -18.46
CA SER A 268 12.40 -8.46 -17.56
C SER A 268 11.95 -7.65 -16.34
N LEU A 269 12.88 -6.93 -15.70
CA LEU A 269 12.59 -6.06 -14.56
C LEU A 269 11.67 -4.89 -14.94
N ALA A 270 11.89 -4.28 -16.11
CA ALA A 270 11.08 -3.20 -16.62
C ALA A 270 9.65 -3.64 -16.96
N LEU A 271 9.47 -4.77 -17.66
CA LEU A 271 8.15 -5.34 -17.98
C LEU A 271 7.36 -5.66 -16.71
N GLY A 272 7.96 -6.42 -15.78
CA GLY A 272 7.31 -6.78 -14.53
C GLY A 272 7.03 -5.57 -13.62
N GLY A 273 7.96 -4.61 -13.60
CA GLY A 273 7.84 -3.38 -12.81
C GLY A 273 6.78 -2.42 -13.35
N ALA A 274 6.69 -2.26 -14.67
CA ALA A 274 5.77 -1.32 -15.30
C ALA A 274 4.35 -1.88 -15.44
N TYR A 275 4.21 -3.16 -15.81
CA TYR A 275 2.92 -3.70 -16.24
C TYR A 275 2.29 -4.71 -15.29
N GLY A 276 3.07 -5.35 -14.40
CA GLY A 276 2.50 -6.24 -13.38
C GLY A 276 1.44 -5.53 -12.53
N GLY A 277 0.35 -6.21 -12.19
CA GLY A 277 -0.83 -5.61 -11.52
C GLY A 277 -1.45 -4.48 -12.34
N SER A 278 -1.38 -4.57 -13.68
CA SER A 278 -1.89 -3.56 -14.62
C SER A 278 -1.30 -2.15 -14.38
N GLY A 279 -0.05 -2.08 -13.87
CA GLY A 279 0.61 -0.82 -13.50
C GLY A 279 -0.01 -0.10 -12.29
N GLN A 280 -0.99 -0.66 -11.64
CA GLN A 280 -1.76 -0.08 -10.53
C GLN A 280 -1.02 -0.25 -9.18
N LYS A 281 0.26 0.12 -9.15
CA LYS A 281 1.13 0.03 -7.98
C LYS A 281 1.82 1.37 -7.73
N CYS A 282 1.83 1.81 -6.48
CA CYS A 282 2.61 2.99 -6.07
C CYS A 282 4.12 2.84 -6.34
N THR A 283 4.60 1.60 -6.47
CA THR A 283 6.00 1.24 -6.75
C THR A 283 6.25 0.88 -8.22
N ALA A 284 5.29 1.06 -9.15
CA ALA A 284 5.46 0.73 -10.57
C ALA A 284 6.59 1.52 -11.22
N SER A 285 7.39 0.87 -12.10
CA SER A 285 8.47 1.48 -12.87
C SER A 285 7.91 2.20 -14.10
N SER A 286 7.33 3.38 -13.92
CA SER A 286 6.65 4.11 -15.00
C SER A 286 7.59 5.01 -15.81
N ARG A 287 8.79 5.36 -15.29
CA ARG A 287 9.87 6.04 -16.03
C ARG A 287 11.03 5.07 -16.23
N LEU A 288 11.34 4.75 -17.47
CA LEU A 288 12.47 3.89 -17.86
C LEU A 288 13.59 4.81 -18.41
N VAL A 289 14.59 5.08 -17.56
CA VAL A 289 15.70 6.01 -17.87
C VAL A 289 16.85 5.19 -18.45
N VAL A 290 16.99 5.23 -19.79
CA VAL A 290 17.85 4.28 -20.52
C VAL A 290 19.03 4.98 -21.17
N HIS A 291 20.24 4.44 -20.95
CA HIS A 291 21.46 4.96 -21.55
C HIS A 291 21.45 4.82 -23.08
N ALA A 292 21.87 5.88 -23.79
CA ALA A 292 21.77 5.99 -25.25
C ALA A 292 22.40 4.82 -26.03
N ARG A 293 23.47 4.21 -25.52
CA ARG A 293 24.17 3.10 -26.20
C ARG A 293 23.36 1.82 -26.30
N ILE A 294 22.39 1.60 -25.41
CA ILE A 294 21.58 0.39 -25.38
C ILE A 294 20.10 0.69 -25.62
N HIS A 295 19.75 1.97 -25.80
CA HIS A 295 18.39 2.45 -25.90
C HIS A 295 17.55 1.69 -26.94
N ASP A 296 18.05 1.61 -28.17
CA ASP A 296 17.27 1.08 -29.28
C ASP A 296 17.04 -0.45 -29.10
N ALA A 297 18.07 -1.19 -28.66
CA ALA A 297 17.96 -2.62 -28.36
C ALA A 297 17.03 -2.87 -27.13
N PHE A 298 17.08 -1.99 -26.14
CA PHE A 298 16.16 -2.06 -25.00
C PHE A 298 14.71 -1.83 -25.43
N VAL A 299 14.45 -0.79 -26.24
CA VAL A 299 13.10 -0.48 -26.72
C VAL A 299 12.56 -1.61 -27.59
N GLU A 300 13.35 -2.18 -28.52
CA GLU A 300 12.95 -3.33 -29.34
C GLU A 300 12.48 -4.51 -28.48
N LYS A 301 13.28 -4.89 -27.47
CA LYS A 301 12.93 -5.97 -26.55
C LYS A 301 11.72 -5.64 -25.66
N MET A 302 11.58 -4.39 -25.21
CA MET A 302 10.43 -3.94 -24.44
C MET A 302 9.13 -4.03 -25.24
N ILE A 303 9.14 -3.61 -26.53
CA ILE A 303 7.99 -3.72 -27.44
C ILE A 303 7.60 -5.19 -27.59
N ALA A 304 8.58 -6.04 -27.93
CA ALA A 304 8.32 -7.47 -28.12
C ALA A 304 7.76 -8.12 -26.85
N GLY A 305 8.34 -7.79 -25.68
CA GLY A 305 7.88 -8.30 -24.38
C GLY A 305 6.47 -7.80 -24.03
N ALA A 306 6.18 -6.51 -24.21
CA ALA A 306 4.87 -5.94 -23.92
C ALA A 306 3.77 -6.53 -24.80
N GLN A 307 4.04 -6.71 -26.11
CA GLN A 307 3.11 -7.33 -27.04
C GLN A 307 2.86 -8.83 -26.78
N ALA A 308 3.84 -9.54 -26.19
CA ALA A 308 3.71 -10.94 -25.84
C ALA A 308 2.93 -11.17 -24.52
N MET A 309 2.69 -10.11 -23.72
CA MET A 309 1.98 -10.25 -22.47
C MET A 309 0.51 -10.59 -22.69
N VAL A 310 0.03 -11.63 -22.00
CA VAL A 310 -1.37 -12.07 -22.09
C VAL A 310 -2.22 -11.18 -21.19
N VAL A 311 -3.00 -10.30 -21.85
CA VAL A 311 -4.07 -9.52 -21.17
C VAL A 311 -5.34 -10.35 -21.17
N GLY A 312 -5.96 -10.59 -20.01
CA GLY A 312 -7.12 -11.47 -19.93
C GLY A 312 -7.87 -11.37 -18.60
N HIS A 313 -8.87 -12.24 -18.46
CA HIS A 313 -9.65 -12.35 -17.23
C HIS A 313 -8.76 -12.75 -16.06
N ALA A 314 -8.89 -12.07 -14.92
CA ALA A 314 -8.00 -12.23 -13.76
C ALA A 314 -7.91 -13.68 -13.24
N LEU A 315 -9.01 -14.44 -13.36
CA LEU A 315 -9.10 -15.83 -12.88
C LEU A 315 -8.67 -16.86 -13.94
N GLU A 316 -8.41 -16.46 -15.18
CA GLU A 316 -7.96 -17.39 -16.23
C GLU A 316 -6.49 -17.74 -16.07
N ALA A 317 -6.19 -19.03 -16.27
CA ALA A 317 -4.81 -19.49 -16.27
C ALA A 317 -4.01 -18.88 -17.43
N GLY A 318 -2.80 -18.39 -17.13
CA GLY A 318 -1.93 -17.76 -18.13
C GLY A 318 -2.11 -16.26 -18.28
N THR A 319 -3.13 -15.66 -17.70
CA THR A 319 -3.27 -14.20 -17.64
C THR A 319 -2.09 -13.59 -16.90
N GLN A 320 -1.40 -12.63 -17.54
CA GLN A 320 -0.27 -11.89 -16.97
C GLN A 320 -0.66 -10.47 -16.59
N ILE A 321 -1.64 -9.90 -17.29
CA ILE A 321 -2.21 -8.58 -17.03
C ILE A 321 -3.72 -8.72 -16.98
N GLY A 322 -4.32 -8.39 -15.86
CA GLY A 322 -5.77 -8.33 -15.71
C GLY A 322 -6.35 -6.99 -16.15
N PRO A 323 -7.65 -6.76 -15.94
CA PRO A 323 -8.27 -5.46 -16.18
C PRO A 323 -7.72 -4.38 -15.23
N VAL A 324 -7.96 -3.13 -15.55
CA VAL A 324 -7.91 -2.05 -14.56
C VAL A 324 -9.16 -2.08 -13.69
N VAL A 325 -9.08 -1.51 -12.49
CA VAL A 325 -10.08 -1.73 -11.43
C VAL A 325 -11.49 -1.19 -11.74
N SER A 326 -11.61 -0.19 -12.60
CA SER A 326 -12.90 0.48 -12.85
C SER A 326 -12.96 1.17 -14.22
N ALA A 327 -14.19 1.48 -14.67
CA ALA A 327 -14.43 2.28 -15.86
C ALA A 327 -13.73 3.65 -15.79
N GLN A 328 -13.80 4.30 -14.64
CA GLN A 328 -13.14 5.59 -14.42
C GLN A 328 -11.63 5.48 -14.63
N GLN A 329 -10.99 4.46 -14.05
CA GLN A 329 -9.54 4.25 -14.22
C GLN A 329 -9.18 3.96 -15.68
N LEU A 330 -10.00 3.20 -16.40
CA LEU A 330 -9.79 2.96 -17.83
C LEU A 330 -9.86 4.27 -18.64
N GLN A 331 -10.85 5.11 -18.38
CA GLN A 331 -10.99 6.41 -19.06
C GLN A 331 -9.82 7.34 -18.75
N GLU A 332 -9.38 7.42 -17.50
CA GLU A 332 -8.20 8.20 -17.09
C GLU A 332 -6.94 7.69 -17.78
N ASN A 333 -6.78 6.37 -17.90
CA ASN A 333 -5.63 5.78 -18.59
C ASN A 333 -5.61 6.11 -20.10
N LEU A 334 -6.76 6.06 -20.76
CA LEU A 334 -6.88 6.45 -22.17
C LEU A 334 -6.63 7.95 -22.37
N ALA A 335 -7.08 8.79 -21.43
CA ALA A 335 -6.76 10.22 -21.44
C ALA A 335 -5.25 10.47 -21.26
N ASN A 336 -4.58 9.69 -20.42
CA ASN A 336 -3.13 9.75 -20.25
C ASN A 336 -2.38 9.35 -21.54
N VAL A 337 -2.91 8.41 -22.31
CA VAL A 337 -2.34 8.08 -23.63
C VAL A 337 -2.46 9.29 -24.56
N ALA A 338 -3.64 9.91 -24.64
CA ALA A 338 -3.85 11.10 -25.45
C ALA A 338 -2.95 12.28 -25.02
N LEU A 339 -2.75 12.44 -23.70
CA LEU A 339 -1.85 13.44 -23.14
C LEU A 339 -0.41 13.22 -23.62
N GLY A 340 0.14 12.01 -23.50
CA GLY A 340 1.51 11.70 -23.93
C GLY A 340 1.74 12.00 -25.41
N LEU A 341 0.79 11.62 -26.26
CA LEU A 341 0.82 11.93 -27.70
C LEU A 341 0.79 13.45 -27.95
N SER A 342 -0.05 14.19 -27.24
CA SER A 342 -0.16 15.65 -27.36
C SER A 342 1.11 16.40 -26.92
N GLU A 343 1.87 15.82 -26.01
CA GLU A 343 3.16 16.33 -25.54
C GLU A 343 4.33 16.01 -26.49
N GLY A 344 4.07 15.21 -27.53
CA GLY A 344 5.05 14.83 -28.55
C GLY A 344 5.81 13.53 -28.24
N ALA A 345 5.40 12.76 -27.24
CA ALA A 345 5.89 11.40 -27.06
C ALA A 345 5.28 10.48 -28.14
N GLU A 346 6.01 9.45 -28.53
CA GLU A 346 5.59 8.45 -29.50
C GLU A 346 5.15 7.18 -28.80
N LEU A 347 3.90 6.75 -29.01
CA LEU A 347 3.39 5.47 -28.50
C LEU A 347 3.75 4.36 -29.50
N VAL A 348 4.69 3.48 -29.13
CA VAL A 348 5.22 2.44 -30.03
C VAL A 348 4.53 1.08 -29.90
N CYS A 349 3.77 0.87 -28.83
CA CYS A 349 2.88 -0.30 -28.70
C CYS A 349 1.79 -0.07 -27.66
N GLY A 350 0.68 -0.80 -27.78
CA GLY A 350 -0.40 -0.90 -26.79
C GLY A 350 -1.06 0.43 -26.45
N GLY A 351 -1.44 0.57 -25.17
CA GLY A 351 -2.08 1.79 -24.66
C GLY A 351 -3.54 1.96 -25.07
N GLN A 352 -4.21 0.89 -25.48
CA GLN A 352 -5.60 0.93 -25.95
C GLN A 352 -6.48 -0.05 -25.19
N GLN A 353 -7.77 0.24 -25.14
CA GLN A 353 -8.76 -0.71 -24.63
C GLN A 353 -8.77 -1.95 -25.52
N VAL A 354 -8.96 -3.12 -24.88
CA VAL A 354 -8.93 -4.42 -25.55
C VAL A 354 -10.21 -5.17 -25.24
N GLU A 355 -10.88 -5.68 -26.25
CA GLU A 355 -12.04 -6.56 -26.10
C GLU A 355 -11.61 -7.97 -25.71
N ARG A 356 -12.36 -8.63 -24.82
CA ARG A 356 -12.20 -10.00 -24.38
C ARG A 356 -13.55 -10.73 -24.43
N ALA A 357 -13.54 -12.02 -24.11
CA ALA A 357 -14.75 -12.84 -24.11
C ALA A 357 -15.80 -12.33 -23.12
N SER A 358 -15.37 -11.80 -21.97
CA SER A 358 -16.22 -11.07 -21.01
C SER A 358 -16.05 -9.57 -21.18
N GLU A 359 -17.11 -8.80 -20.97
CA GLU A 359 -17.05 -7.35 -20.88
C GLU A 359 -16.33 -6.96 -19.57
N GLY A 360 -15.23 -6.22 -19.71
CA GLY A 360 -14.39 -5.79 -18.61
C GLY A 360 -13.51 -4.60 -18.97
N PHE A 361 -12.73 -4.12 -18.01
CA PHE A 361 -11.92 -2.91 -18.16
C PHE A 361 -10.49 -3.22 -18.62
N TYR A 362 -10.35 -3.92 -19.75
CA TYR A 362 -9.06 -4.38 -20.25
C TYR A 362 -8.32 -3.31 -21.05
N MET A 363 -7.02 -3.18 -20.77
CA MET A 363 -6.13 -2.27 -21.48
C MET A 363 -4.80 -2.97 -21.79
N SER A 364 -4.30 -2.81 -23.02
CA SER A 364 -3.00 -3.33 -23.42
C SER A 364 -1.85 -2.52 -22.83
N PRO A 365 -0.71 -3.14 -22.47
CA PRO A 365 0.48 -2.42 -21.97
C PRO A 365 1.00 -1.45 -23.02
N GLY A 366 1.11 -0.15 -22.64
CA GLY A 366 1.57 0.90 -23.53
C GLY A 366 2.99 1.36 -23.22
N LEU A 367 3.79 1.55 -24.29
CA LEU A 367 5.15 2.06 -24.18
C LEU A 367 5.32 3.34 -25.01
N PHE A 368 5.71 4.41 -24.33
CA PHE A 368 6.12 5.66 -24.95
C PHE A 368 7.64 5.73 -25.13
N ILE A 369 8.08 6.25 -26.26
CA ILE A 369 9.45 6.65 -26.53
C ILE A 369 9.52 8.15 -26.89
N ASN A 370 10.70 8.66 -27.14
CA ASN A 370 10.94 10.07 -27.43
C ASN A 370 10.36 11.01 -26.37
N SER A 371 10.26 10.51 -25.12
CA SER A 371 9.75 11.27 -24.00
C SER A 371 10.87 11.99 -23.24
N THR A 372 10.53 13.12 -22.63
CA THR A 372 11.42 13.87 -21.76
C THR A 372 10.90 13.89 -20.34
N ASN A 373 11.78 14.11 -19.35
CA ASN A 373 11.37 14.20 -17.96
C ASN A 373 10.45 15.40 -17.66
N ALA A 374 10.38 16.39 -18.55
CA ALA A 374 9.52 17.57 -18.41
C ALA A 374 8.06 17.31 -18.82
N MET A 375 7.78 16.28 -19.61
CA MET A 375 6.44 15.92 -20.03
C MET A 375 5.58 15.49 -18.84
N GLN A 376 4.32 15.87 -18.82
CA GLN A 376 3.39 15.60 -17.72
C GLN A 376 3.21 14.11 -17.47
N ILE A 377 3.23 13.28 -18.54
CA ILE A 377 3.21 11.82 -18.43
C ILE A 377 4.38 11.27 -17.61
N ASN A 378 5.49 12.01 -17.47
CA ASN A 378 6.66 11.66 -16.67
C ASN A 378 6.74 12.42 -15.33
N ARG A 379 5.87 13.41 -15.10
CA ARG A 379 5.78 14.17 -13.85
C ARG A 379 4.68 13.69 -12.93
N GLU A 380 3.55 13.20 -13.49
CA GLU A 380 2.38 12.76 -12.75
C GLU A 380 2.32 11.24 -12.63
N GLU A 381 1.73 10.76 -11.54
CA GLU A 381 1.39 9.33 -11.38
C GLU A 381 0.21 8.97 -12.30
N LEU A 382 0.39 8.01 -13.19
CA LEU A 382 -0.66 7.59 -14.12
C LEU A 382 -1.49 6.43 -13.58
N PHE A 383 -0.90 5.58 -12.77
CA PHE A 383 -1.49 4.38 -12.16
C PHE A 383 -2.11 3.42 -13.20
N ALA A 384 -1.39 3.24 -14.30
CA ALA A 384 -1.82 2.61 -15.54
C ALA A 384 -0.77 1.61 -16.04
N PRO A 385 -1.12 0.66 -16.92
CA PRO A 385 -0.16 -0.16 -17.62
C PRO A 385 0.55 0.64 -18.74
N LEU A 386 1.16 1.76 -18.34
CA LEU A 386 1.86 2.70 -19.22
C LEU A 386 3.26 2.99 -18.69
N ALA A 387 4.25 2.90 -19.56
CA ALA A 387 5.63 3.29 -19.26
C ALA A 387 6.17 4.22 -20.34
N ALA A 388 7.13 5.09 -19.94
CA ALA A 388 7.78 6.01 -20.85
C ALA A 388 9.29 5.85 -20.75
N VAL A 389 9.96 5.76 -21.92
CA VAL A 389 11.42 5.68 -22.03
C VAL A 389 12.00 7.08 -22.17
N ILE A 390 12.92 7.42 -21.29
CA ILE A 390 13.70 8.66 -21.31
C ILE A 390 15.14 8.30 -21.64
N LYS A 391 15.65 8.79 -22.78
CA LYS A 391 17.00 8.53 -23.25
C LYS A 391 17.99 9.47 -22.57
N VAL A 392 19.10 8.94 -22.03
CA VAL A 392 20.15 9.72 -21.37
C VAL A 392 21.54 9.37 -21.91
N GLY A 393 22.46 10.31 -21.88
CA GLY A 393 23.82 10.17 -22.41
C GLY A 393 24.86 9.69 -21.39
N SER A 394 24.55 9.74 -20.09
CA SER A 394 25.49 9.41 -19.03
C SER A 394 24.81 8.94 -17.75
N TYR A 395 25.59 8.32 -16.86
CA TYR A 395 25.13 7.95 -15.52
C TYR A 395 24.72 9.17 -14.67
N ASP A 396 25.44 10.27 -14.76
CA ASP A 396 25.12 11.47 -13.98
C ASP A 396 23.80 12.10 -14.42
N GLU A 397 23.54 12.09 -15.74
CA GLU A 397 22.25 12.51 -16.28
C GLU A 397 21.14 11.54 -15.84
N ALA A 398 21.37 10.22 -15.87
CA ALA A 398 20.39 9.23 -15.38
C ALA A 398 20.02 9.49 -13.93
N LEU A 399 20.99 9.67 -13.05
CA LEU A 399 20.75 9.96 -11.63
C LEU A 399 20.01 11.29 -11.44
N SER A 400 20.36 12.31 -12.24
CA SER A 400 19.67 13.60 -12.23
C SER A 400 18.21 13.45 -12.61
N VAL A 401 17.89 12.73 -13.68
CA VAL A 401 16.51 12.46 -14.14
C VAL A 401 15.73 11.64 -13.10
N VAL A 402 16.35 10.61 -12.52
CA VAL A 402 15.73 9.81 -11.44
C VAL A 402 15.30 10.69 -10.28
N ASN A 403 16.15 11.63 -9.87
CA ASN A 403 15.95 12.50 -8.71
C ASN A 403 15.07 13.72 -9.01
N ASP A 404 14.86 14.07 -10.29
CA ASP A 404 14.05 15.23 -10.68
C ASP A 404 12.57 14.85 -10.74
N THR A 405 11.97 14.77 -9.57
CA THR A 405 10.54 14.52 -9.34
C THR A 405 10.15 15.07 -7.97
N ARG A 406 8.87 15.44 -7.81
CA ARG A 406 8.32 15.81 -6.49
C ARG A 406 8.09 14.60 -5.57
N PHE A 407 8.09 13.42 -6.14
CA PHE A 407 7.88 12.13 -5.45
C PHE A 407 9.22 11.55 -4.94
N GLY A 408 9.15 10.37 -4.34
CA GLY A 408 10.35 9.71 -3.85
C GLY A 408 10.08 8.38 -3.14
N LEU A 409 9.15 7.55 -3.65
CA LEU A 409 8.85 6.27 -3.02
C LEU A 409 9.96 5.25 -3.30
N THR A 410 10.11 4.86 -4.57
CA THR A 410 11.13 3.89 -4.98
C THR A 410 11.90 4.36 -6.21
N SER A 411 13.10 3.84 -6.39
CA SER A 411 13.88 3.93 -7.63
C SER A 411 14.78 2.73 -7.80
N GLY A 412 15.18 2.44 -9.03
CA GLY A 412 16.07 1.32 -9.33
C GLY A 412 17.16 1.68 -10.32
N ILE A 413 18.23 0.90 -10.30
CA ILE A 413 19.29 0.92 -11.30
C ILE A 413 19.63 -0.52 -11.73
N VAL A 414 19.83 -0.71 -13.03
CA VAL A 414 20.37 -1.96 -13.58
C VAL A 414 21.76 -1.66 -14.15
N THR A 415 22.79 -2.27 -13.57
CA THR A 415 24.21 -2.08 -13.91
C THR A 415 25.05 -3.23 -13.36
N THR A 416 26.10 -3.58 -14.05
CA THR A 416 27.14 -4.49 -13.55
C THR A 416 28.28 -3.76 -12.84
N ASN A 417 28.32 -2.43 -12.90
CA ASN A 417 29.35 -1.60 -12.28
C ASN A 417 29.06 -1.36 -10.80
N LEU A 418 29.84 -1.99 -9.93
CA LEU A 418 29.68 -1.89 -8.47
C LEU A 418 29.81 -0.43 -7.95
N ALA A 419 30.70 0.39 -8.55
CA ALA A 419 30.88 1.78 -8.13
C ALA A 419 29.62 2.59 -8.43
N ARG A 420 29.01 2.44 -9.61
CA ARG A 420 27.73 3.08 -9.98
C ARG A 420 26.60 2.61 -9.07
N ALA A 421 26.46 1.30 -8.85
CA ALA A 421 25.44 0.74 -7.96
C ALA A 421 25.55 1.32 -6.54
N THR A 422 26.79 1.40 -6.01
CA THR A 422 27.05 1.96 -4.68
C THR A 422 26.77 3.45 -4.62
N HIS A 423 27.18 4.20 -5.66
CA HIS A 423 26.93 5.65 -5.74
C HIS A 423 25.44 5.94 -5.88
N PHE A 424 24.72 5.21 -6.74
CA PHE A 424 23.27 5.35 -6.93
C PHE A 424 22.52 5.12 -5.61
N ARG A 425 22.82 4.02 -4.91
CA ARG A 425 22.20 3.71 -3.61
C ARG A 425 22.34 4.84 -2.59
N ARG A 426 23.45 5.57 -2.61
CA ARG A 426 23.73 6.67 -1.68
C ARG A 426 23.10 8.01 -2.09
N ASN A 427 22.88 8.20 -3.39
CA ASN A 427 22.51 9.50 -3.96
C ASN A 427 21.11 9.56 -4.57
N ALA A 428 20.42 8.41 -4.74
CA ALA A 428 19.02 8.40 -5.09
C ALA A 428 18.18 8.98 -3.96
N LYS A 429 17.29 9.93 -4.30
CA LYS A 429 16.45 10.68 -3.34
C LYS A 429 15.11 9.98 -3.07
N THR A 430 15.11 8.65 -3.01
CA THR A 430 13.93 7.84 -2.74
C THR A 430 14.04 7.12 -1.40
N GLY A 431 12.92 6.66 -0.86
CA GLY A 431 12.89 5.91 0.39
C GLY A 431 13.40 4.49 0.24
N CYS A 432 13.07 3.83 -0.89
CA CYS A 432 13.53 2.50 -1.23
C CYS A 432 14.37 2.56 -2.51
N VAL A 433 15.52 1.89 -2.53
CA VAL A 433 16.44 1.87 -3.66
C VAL A 433 16.76 0.43 -4.04
N MET A 434 16.56 0.10 -5.31
CA MET A 434 16.75 -1.23 -5.86
C MET A 434 17.97 -1.27 -6.79
N VAL A 435 18.78 -2.30 -6.68
CA VAL A 435 19.92 -2.54 -7.59
C VAL A 435 19.73 -3.89 -8.22
N ASN A 436 19.59 -3.94 -9.54
CA ASN A 436 19.33 -5.16 -10.32
C ASN A 436 18.08 -5.93 -9.83
N LEU A 437 17.07 -5.18 -9.38
CA LEU A 437 15.78 -5.66 -8.91
C LEU A 437 14.67 -4.73 -9.44
N PRO A 438 13.42 -5.20 -9.53
CA PRO A 438 12.30 -4.33 -9.88
C PRO A 438 12.08 -3.27 -8.79
N THR A 439 11.51 -2.12 -9.14
CA THR A 439 11.18 -1.07 -8.16
C THR A 439 10.05 -1.48 -7.21
N ALA A 440 9.31 -2.53 -7.53
CA ALA A 440 8.28 -3.17 -6.70
C ALA A 440 8.86 -4.39 -5.95
N GLY A 441 8.18 -4.80 -4.88
CA GLY A 441 8.56 -5.95 -4.08
C GLY A 441 9.41 -5.54 -2.86
N THR A 442 8.72 -5.35 -1.73
CA THR A 442 9.34 -5.01 -0.45
C THR A 442 9.15 -6.14 0.55
N ASP A 443 10.07 -6.27 1.50
CA ASP A 443 10.01 -7.26 2.55
C ASP A 443 9.22 -6.73 3.75
N TYR A 444 8.44 -7.61 4.38
CA TYR A 444 7.53 -7.27 5.47
C TYR A 444 8.22 -6.86 6.78
N HIS A 445 9.49 -7.21 6.97
CA HIS A 445 10.25 -7.02 8.21
C HIS A 445 11.18 -5.79 8.19
N VAL A 446 11.20 -5.04 7.09
CA VAL A 446 12.02 -3.83 6.93
C VAL A 446 11.13 -2.60 6.73
N PRO A 447 11.62 -1.40 7.06
CA PRO A 447 10.84 -0.18 6.92
C PRO A 447 10.50 0.10 5.44
N PHE A 448 9.25 0.51 5.22
CA PHE A 448 8.72 0.96 3.94
C PHE A 448 8.29 2.43 4.02
N GLY A 449 8.49 3.16 2.95
CA GLY A 449 8.04 4.54 2.79
C GLY A 449 8.98 5.36 1.92
N GLY A 450 8.47 6.48 1.45
CA GLY A 450 9.12 7.37 0.51
C GLY A 450 9.70 8.65 1.12
N ARG A 451 9.94 9.60 0.23
CA ARG A 451 10.33 10.98 0.51
C ARG A 451 9.47 11.93 -0.34
N GLY A 452 9.62 13.22 -0.14
CA GLY A 452 8.87 14.23 -0.88
C GLY A 452 7.35 14.03 -0.72
N GLU A 453 6.59 14.08 -1.81
CA GLU A 453 5.14 13.94 -1.78
C GLU A 453 4.65 12.47 -1.72
N SER A 454 5.56 11.49 -1.73
CA SER A 454 5.18 10.08 -1.63
C SER A 454 4.87 9.62 -0.21
N SER A 455 5.43 10.25 0.81
CA SER A 455 5.20 9.83 2.20
C SER A 455 5.33 11.00 3.17
N TYR A 456 4.53 10.95 4.24
CA TYR A 456 4.60 11.91 5.34
C TYR A 456 4.36 11.21 6.68
N GLY A 457 5.17 11.53 7.68
CA GLY A 457 5.16 10.89 8.99
C GLY A 457 6.14 9.70 9.11
N PRO A 458 6.04 8.91 10.18
CA PRO A 458 6.91 7.76 10.43
C PRO A 458 6.80 6.67 9.35
N ARG A 459 7.84 5.84 9.23
CA ARG A 459 7.86 4.73 8.27
C ARG A 459 6.87 3.64 8.64
N GLU A 460 6.34 2.99 7.61
CA GLU A 460 5.57 1.75 7.77
C GLU A 460 6.48 0.53 7.82
N GLN A 461 5.95 -0.58 8.28
CA GLN A 461 6.54 -1.91 8.31
C GLN A 461 7.81 -2.03 9.20
N GLY A 462 8.23 -3.27 9.42
CA GLY A 462 9.34 -3.59 10.29
C GLY A 462 9.17 -3.04 11.71
N SER A 463 10.23 -3.02 12.47
CA SER A 463 10.24 -2.45 13.84
C SER A 463 10.03 -0.92 13.86
N TYR A 464 10.26 -0.24 12.74
CA TYR A 464 10.08 1.22 12.62
C TYR A 464 8.61 1.66 12.76
N ALA A 465 7.66 0.77 12.47
CA ALA A 465 6.24 1.05 12.67
C ALA A 465 5.91 1.43 14.13
N ALA A 466 6.71 0.98 15.11
CA ALA A 466 6.56 1.36 16.51
C ALA A 466 6.52 2.88 16.72
N GLU A 467 7.24 3.64 15.91
CA GLU A 467 7.23 5.12 15.99
C GLU A 467 5.85 5.71 15.79
N PHE A 468 5.07 5.15 14.87
CA PHE A 468 3.72 5.63 14.59
C PHE A 468 2.71 5.15 15.62
N TYR A 469 2.73 3.87 15.97
CA TYR A 469 1.71 3.23 16.80
C TYR A 469 1.91 3.39 18.29
N THR A 470 3.01 4.06 18.73
CA THR A 470 3.32 4.26 20.14
C THR A 470 3.66 5.71 20.46
N ALA A 471 3.53 6.06 21.74
CA ALA A 471 4.08 7.27 22.35
C ALA A 471 5.10 6.89 23.41
N VAL A 472 6.17 7.69 23.54
CA VAL A 472 7.20 7.50 24.57
C VAL A 472 6.74 8.16 25.86
N LYS A 473 6.84 7.41 26.99
CA LYS A 473 6.64 7.90 28.35
C LYS A 473 7.93 7.77 29.12
N THR A 474 8.37 8.84 29.78
CA THR A 474 9.50 8.84 30.70
C THR A 474 8.99 8.96 32.13
N ALA A 475 9.32 8.00 32.97
CA ALA A 475 9.03 8.00 34.40
C ALA A 475 10.29 8.28 35.21
N TYR A 476 10.18 9.13 36.21
CA TYR A 476 11.23 9.42 37.18
C TYR A 476 10.81 8.81 38.51
N ILE A 477 11.63 7.96 39.07
CA ILE A 477 11.32 7.21 40.28
C ILE A 477 12.37 7.56 41.36
N SER A 478 11.90 8.05 42.49
CA SER A 478 12.73 8.19 43.71
C SER A 478 12.26 7.17 44.73
N SER A 479 13.09 6.17 44.99
CA SER A 479 12.79 5.08 45.94
C SER A 479 12.98 5.50 47.42
N GLY A 480 13.44 6.73 47.62
CA GLY A 480 13.86 7.17 49.00
C GLY A 480 15.20 6.60 49.39
N MET A 481 15.69 7.06 50.54
CA MET A 481 16.89 6.47 51.19
C MET A 481 16.44 5.29 52.03
N PRO A 482 17.18 4.16 52.01
CA PRO A 482 16.95 3.11 53.01
C PRO A 482 17.12 3.67 54.41
N ALA A 483 16.16 3.37 55.27
CA ALA A 483 16.17 3.82 56.67
C ALA A 483 17.31 3.17 57.46
#